data_27da33c1abba51acb8c919a1fcf26e66
#
_entry.id   27da33c1abba51acb8c919a1fcf26e66
#
_cell.length_a   1.000
_cell.length_b   1.000
_cell.length_c   1.000
_cell.angle_alpha   90.00
_cell.angle_beta   90.00
_cell.angle_gamma   90.00
#
_symmetry.space_group_name_H-M   'P 1'
#
loop_
_entity.id
_entity.type
_entity.pdbx_description
1 polymer ?
#
loop_
_entity_poly.entity_id
_entity_poly.type
_entity_poly.pdbx_seq_one_letter_code
_entity_poly.pdbx_strand_id
1 'polypeptide(L)'
;MNSIWAVVPAAGSGRRLGGEIPKQYREIAGAPLMEHTLRALLESPDIRGIVVALDPSDRRADAIDSLADVRVQTTPGGAERADSVMAGLELLASEGSEEDWVLVHDAARPCLPLESLTALIERARQSGEGVILAEPIADTLKQVGEDGQISGTVDRQSLWRAQTPQLFPLFALRAALVQCLEEGLSVTDEAMAMERMGEPVHVIEGPSSNIKVTVEADLAFADLVLRKRGGQ
;
A
#
# COMPACT_ATOMS: atom_id res chain seq x y z
N MET A 1 0.77 -17.47 -12.27
CA MET A 1 0.87 -16.84 -10.92
C MET A 1 1.11 -17.95 -9.92
N ASN A 2 2.36 -18.09 -9.45
CA ASN A 2 2.74 -19.16 -8.51
C ASN A 2 2.49 -18.73 -7.06
N SER A 3 3.25 -17.79 -6.56
CA SER A 3 3.09 -17.29 -5.19
C SER A 3 2.79 -15.80 -5.21
N ILE A 4 2.02 -15.34 -4.22
CA ILE A 4 1.78 -13.92 -4.00
C ILE A 4 2.49 -13.54 -2.71
N TRP A 5 3.39 -12.58 -2.82
CA TRP A 5 4.08 -11.95 -1.70
C TRP A 5 3.51 -10.57 -1.44
N ALA A 6 3.65 -10.07 -0.24
CA ALA A 6 3.31 -8.68 0.07
C ALA A 6 4.55 -7.90 0.49
N VAL A 7 4.64 -6.63 0.08
CA VAL A 7 5.62 -5.66 0.57
C VAL A 7 4.88 -4.54 1.28
N VAL A 8 5.28 -4.26 2.52
CA VAL A 8 4.69 -3.20 3.34
C VAL A 8 5.76 -2.17 3.68
N PRO A 9 5.81 -1.02 2.97
CA PRO A 9 6.74 0.06 3.30
C PRO A 9 6.30 0.75 4.60
N ALA A 10 7.14 0.66 5.64
CA ALA A 10 6.86 1.14 6.99
C ALA A 10 8.00 1.97 7.62
N ALA A 11 9.08 2.31 6.87
CA ALA A 11 10.22 3.09 7.38
C ALA A 11 9.94 4.60 7.54
N GLY A 12 8.84 5.11 6.98
CA GLY A 12 8.52 6.53 7.00
C GLY A 12 8.18 7.07 8.40
N SER A 13 8.69 8.26 8.73
CA SER A 13 8.48 8.91 10.03
C SER A 13 7.05 9.45 10.27
N GLY A 14 6.20 9.48 9.24
CA GLY A 14 4.81 9.93 9.37
C GLY A 14 4.59 11.40 9.78
N ARG A 15 5.55 12.30 9.50
CA ARG A 15 5.60 13.70 9.98
C ARG A 15 4.31 14.52 9.84
N ARG A 16 3.45 14.20 8.86
CA ARG A 16 2.20 14.94 8.62
C ARG A 16 1.14 14.78 9.71
N LEU A 17 1.19 13.69 10.48
CA LEU A 17 0.26 13.47 11.59
C LEU A 17 0.67 14.24 12.86
N GLY A 18 1.93 14.74 12.93
CA GLY A 18 2.49 15.37 14.12
C GLY A 18 2.78 14.36 15.24
N GLY A 19 3.38 14.86 16.33
CA GLY A 19 3.69 14.06 17.51
C GLY A 19 5.01 13.29 17.42
N GLU A 20 5.42 12.72 18.56
CA GLU A 20 6.68 11.97 18.72
C GLU A 20 6.60 10.51 18.26
N ILE A 21 5.38 9.98 18.10
CA ILE A 21 5.14 8.59 17.70
C ILE A 21 4.84 8.55 16.19
N PRO A 22 5.64 7.84 15.37
CA PRO A 22 5.34 7.65 13.97
C PRO A 22 3.96 7.02 13.79
N LYS A 23 3.24 7.43 12.73
CA LYS A 23 1.83 7.11 12.53
C LYS A 23 1.52 5.61 12.53
N GLN A 24 2.42 4.79 12.02
CA GLN A 24 2.24 3.33 11.94
C GLN A 24 2.18 2.65 13.32
N TYR A 25 2.66 3.32 14.37
CA TYR A 25 2.61 2.84 15.77
C TYR A 25 1.51 3.51 16.60
N ARG A 26 0.74 4.46 16.03
CA ARG A 26 -0.41 5.04 16.72
C ARG A 26 -1.45 3.96 16.96
N GLU A 27 -1.96 3.93 18.20
CA GLU A 27 -2.95 2.93 18.62
C GLU A 27 -4.35 3.31 18.13
N ILE A 28 -5.03 2.34 17.52
CA ILE A 28 -6.44 2.40 17.10
C ILE A 28 -7.08 1.04 17.39
N ALA A 29 -8.31 1.00 17.82
CA ALA A 29 -9.06 -0.22 18.11
C ALA A 29 -8.28 -1.24 18.97
N GLY A 30 -7.42 -0.76 19.88
CA GLY A 30 -6.68 -1.58 20.86
C GLY A 30 -5.37 -2.19 20.33
N ALA A 31 -4.86 -1.77 19.17
CA ALA A 31 -3.56 -2.20 18.65
C ALA A 31 -2.91 -1.10 17.78
N PRO A 32 -1.59 -1.15 17.54
CA PRO A 32 -0.93 -0.26 16.60
C PRO A 32 -1.53 -0.32 15.20
N LEU A 33 -1.57 0.80 14.49
CA LEU A 33 -2.12 0.90 13.14
C LEU A 33 -1.52 -0.13 12.18
N MET A 34 -0.19 -0.30 12.19
CA MET A 34 0.50 -1.28 11.35
C MET A 34 0.11 -2.73 11.69
N GLU A 35 -0.16 -3.02 12.95
CA GLU A 35 -0.63 -4.35 13.38
C GLU A 35 -1.93 -4.72 12.67
N HIS A 36 -2.90 -3.81 12.57
CA HIS A 36 -4.15 -4.04 11.83
C HIS A 36 -3.89 -4.26 10.34
N THR A 37 -2.97 -3.50 9.76
CA THR A 37 -2.58 -3.65 8.36
C THR A 37 -1.99 -5.04 8.09
N LEU A 38 -1.08 -5.50 8.94
CA LEU A 38 -0.45 -6.82 8.80
C LEU A 38 -1.46 -7.95 9.01
N ARG A 39 -2.33 -7.84 10.03
CA ARG A 39 -3.41 -8.82 10.26
C ARG A 39 -4.32 -8.96 9.04
N ALA A 40 -4.74 -7.84 8.42
CA ALA A 40 -5.58 -7.88 7.23
C ALA A 40 -4.93 -8.63 6.05
N LEU A 41 -3.61 -8.52 5.89
CA LEU A 41 -2.87 -9.29 4.89
C LEU A 41 -2.71 -10.76 5.29
N LEU A 42 -2.41 -11.03 6.57
CA LEU A 42 -2.22 -12.38 7.11
C LEU A 42 -3.52 -13.21 7.13
N GLU A 43 -4.70 -12.58 7.14
CA GLU A 43 -5.99 -13.25 7.00
C GLU A 43 -6.16 -13.92 5.62
N SER A 44 -5.48 -13.43 4.58
CA SER A 44 -5.59 -14.04 3.26
C SER A 44 -4.74 -15.31 3.14
N PRO A 45 -5.36 -16.45 2.76
CA PRO A 45 -4.63 -17.68 2.50
C PRO A 45 -3.80 -17.62 1.21
N ASP A 46 -4.08 -16.66 0.32
CA ASP A 46 -3.36 -16.46 -0.94
C ASP A 46 -2.00 -15.77 -0.75
N ILE A 47 -1.80 -15.08 0.38
CA ILE A 47 -0.52 -14.42 0.69
C ILE A 47 0.45 -15.43 1.29
N ARG A 48 1.50 -15.75 0.53
CA ARG A 48 2.56 -16.68 0.94
C ARG A 48 3.43 -16.11 2.04
N GLY A 49 3.75 -14.83 1.95
CA GLY A 49 4.59 -14.14 2.93
C GLY A 49 4.57 -12.64 2.75
N ILE A 50 5.03 -11.93 3.77
CA ILE A 50 5.03 -10.47 3.84
C ILE A 50 6.44 -9.99 4.17
N VAL A 51 6.96 -9.04 3.39
CA VAL A 51 8.18 -8.29 3.73
C VAL A 51 7.80 -6.90 4.22
N VAL A 52 8.19 -6.58 5.44
CA VAL A 52 7.97 -5.26 6.04
C VAL A 52 9.28 -4.48 6.02
N ALA A 53 9.31 -3.36 5.28
CA ALA A 53 10.47 -2.48 5.23
C ALA A 53 10.40 -1.46 6.38
N LEU A 54 11.27 -1.61 7.38
CA LEU A 54 11.30 -0.83 8.62
C LEU A 54 12.49 0.14 8.65
N ASP A 55 12.38 1.22 9.41
CA ASP A 55 13.54 2.01 9.81
C ASP A 55 14.42 1.16 10.74
N PRO A 56 15.68 0.88 10.40
CA PRO A 56 16.54 0.01 11.20
C PRO A 56 16.86 0.57 12.59
N SER A 57 16.64 1.86 12.82
CA SER A 57 16.81 2.50 14.13
C SER A 57 15.56 2.47 15.01
N ASP A 58 14.40 2.10 14.46
CA ASP A 58 13.12 2.17 15.18
C ASP A 58 12.85 0.91 16.00
N ARG A 59 12.98 1.05 17.33
CA ARG A 59 12.70 -0.02 18.30
C ARG A 59 11.20 -0.25 18.57
N ARG A 60 10.31 0.60 18.07
CA ARG A 60 8.86 0.45 18.28
C ARG A 60 8.28 -0.72 17.50
N ALA A 61 9.00 -1.21 16.49
CA ALA A 61 8.64 -2.42 15.76
C ALA A 61 8.50 -3.65 16.69
N ASP A 62 9.25 -3.69 17.79
CA ASP A 62 9.19 -4.79 18.80
C ASP A 62 7.78 -4.92 19.43
N ALA A 63 6.92 -3.90 19.31
CA ALA A 63 5.54 -3.92 19.82
C ALA A 63 4.50 -4.42 18.80
N ILE A 64 4.93 -4.87 17.64
CA ILE A 64 4.05 -5.38 16.57
C ILE A 64 4.06 -6.90 16.58
N ASP A 65 3.00 -7.50 17.11
CA ASP A 65 2.90 -8.96 17.30
C ASP A 65 2.99 -9.72 15.96
N SER A 66 2.39 -9.18 14.91
CA SER A 66 2.39 -9.79 13.58
C SER A 66 3.78 -9.92 12.96
N LEU A 67 4.80 -9.19 13.42
CA LEU A 67 6.18 -9.38 12.96
C LEU A 67 6.80 -10.69 13.43
N ALA A 68 6.21 -11.37 14.44
CA ALA A 68 6.64 -12.69 14.88
C ALA A 68 5.98 -13.84 14.10
N ASP A 69 5.02 -13.58 13.20
CA ASP A 69 4.44 -14.62 12.32
C ASP A 69 5.51 -15.16 11.38
N VAL A 70 5.54 -16.49 11.20
CA VAL A 70 6.53 -17.19 10.36
C VAL A 70 6.50 -16.77 8.89
N ARG A 71 5.41 -16.17 8.42
CA ARG A 71 5.24 -15.63 7.08
C ARG A 71 5.76 -14.19 6.93
N VAL A 72 6.20 -13.55 8.03
CA VAL A 72 6.63 -12.16 8.01
C VAL A 72 8.14 -12.07 8.13
N GLN A 73 8.75 -11.37 7.18
CA GLN A 73 10.17 -11.02 7.18
C GLN A 73 10.31 -9.49 7.25
N THR A 74 11.42 -9.01 7.77
CA THR A 74 11.73 -7.59 7.81
C THR A 74 12.98 -7.27 7.00
N THR A 75 13.00 -6.06 6.40
CA THR A 75 14.17 -5.52 5.71
C THR A 75 14.37 -4.06 6.10
N PRO A 76 15.61 -3.53 6.10
CA PRO A 76 15.82 -2.09 6.21
C PRO A 76 15.11 -1.34 5.09
N GLY A 77 14.28 -0.36 5.44
CA GLY A 77 13.68 0.55 4.47
C GLY A 77 14.59 1.74 4.15
N GLY A 78 14.25 2.48 3.11
CA GLY A 78 15.00 3.64 2.65
C GLY A 78 14.41 4.98 3.09
N ALA A 79 14.98 6.06 2.54
CA ALA A 79 14.60 7.43 2.87
C ALA A 79 13.19 7.77 2.39
N GLU A 80 12.80 7.26 1.24
CA GLU A 80 11.48 7.46 0.64
C GLU A 80 10.69 6.15 0.58
N ARG A 81 9.38 6.28 0.27
CA ARG A 81 8.48 5.11 0.15
C ARG A 81 8.95 4.16 -0.95
N ALA A 82 9.36 4.70 -2.10
CA ALA A 82 9.85 3.89 -3.23
C ALA A 82 11.11 3.09 -2.88
N ASP A 83 12.05 3.68 -2.12
CA ASP A 83 13.25 2.98 -1.65
C ASP A 83 12.90 1.80 -0.74
N SER A 84 11.91 2.00 0.14
CA SER A 84 11.44 0.96 1.06
C SER A 84 10.73 -0.18 0.30
N VAL A 85 9.96 0.15 -0.73
CA VAL A 85 9.36 -0.85 -1.62
C VAL A 85 10.45 -1.61 -2.37
N MET A 86 11.43 -0.89 -2.94
CA MET A 86 12.55 -1.52 -3.65
C MET A 86 13.32 -2.49 -2.76
N ALA A 87 13.63 -2.12 -1.52
CA ALA A 87 14.31 -3.00 -0.57
C ALA A 87 13.52 -4.31 -0.34
N GLY A 88 12.19 -4.23 -0.25
CA GLY A 88 11.34 -5.40 -0.15
C GLY A 88 11.35 -6.26 -1.42
N LEU A 89 11.33 -5.64 -2.60
CA LEU A 89 11.39 -6.34 -3.88
C LEU A 89 12.75 -7.03 -4.10
N GLU A 90 13.85 -6.40 -3.71
CA GLU A 90 15.19 -7.00 -3.80
C GLU A 90 15.30 -8.25 -2.92
N LEU A 91 14.78 -8.22 -1.70
CA LEU A 91 14.73 -9.38 -0.83
C LEU A 91 13.93 -10.52 -1.49
N LEU A 92 12.74 -10.22 -1.98
CA LEU A 92 11.88 -11.21 -2.65
C LEU A 92 12.50 -11.74 -3.94
N ALA A 93 13.13 -10.90 -4.75
CA ALA A 93 13.76 -11.31 -6.01
C ALA A 93 14.97 -12.23 -5.80
N SER A 94 15.64 -12.17 -4.65
CA SER A 94 16.74 -13.07 -4.31
C SER A 94 16.30 -14.52 -4.02
N GLU A 95 15.04 -14.72 -3.66
CA GLU A 95 14.47 -16.00 -3.23
C GLU A 95 13.30 -16.48 -4.12
N GLY A 96 12.73 -15.57 -4.93
CA GLY A 96 11.53 -15.78 -5.72
C GLY A 96 11.76 -16.36 -7.11
N SER A 97 10.68 -16.67 -7.79
CA SER A 97 10.63 -17.13 -9.18
C SER A 97 10.05 -16.08 -10.12
N GLU A 98 10.32 -16.19 -11.42
CA GLU A 98 9.78 -15.28 -12.45
C GLU A 98 8.24 -15.28 -12.52
N GLU A 99 7.60 -16.33 -12.00
CA GLU A 99 6.14 -16.45 -12.00
C GLU A 99 5.49 -15.90 -10.70
N ASP A 100 6.29 -15.40 -9.76
CA ASP A 100 5.78 -14.85 -8.50
C ASP A 100 5.22 -13.43 -8.71
N TRP A 101 4.25 -13.11 -7.88
CA TRP A 101 3.59 -11.81 -7.86
C TRP A 101 3.83 -11.10 -6.54
N VAL A 102 3.82 -9.80 -6.59
CA VAL A 102 3.98 -8.96 -5.41
C VAL A 102 2.85 -7.96 -5.28
N LEU A 103 2.33 -7.90 -4.09
CA LEU A 103 1.32 -6.95 -3.65
C LEU A 103 2.01 -5.90 -2.79
N VAL A 104 1.92 -4.62 -3.16
CA VAL A 104 2.42 -3.52 -2.33
C VAL A 104 1.25 -2.91 -1.58
N HIS A 105 1.35 -2.83 -0.24
CA HIS A 105 0.30 -2.26 0.60
C HIS A 105 0.87 -1.29 1.64
N ASP A 106 0.30 -0.09 1.70
CA ASP A 106 0.73 0.94 2.65
C ASP A 106 0.48 0.51 4.10
N ALA A 107 1.52 0.57 4.96
CA ALA A 107 1.39 0.33 6.41
C ALA A 107 0.32 1.23 7.09
N ALA A 108 -0.06 2.31 6.44
CA ALA A 108 -1.04 3.28 6.92
C ALA A 108 -2.48 3.05 6.41
N ARG A 109 -2.81 1.87 5.88
CA ARG A 109 -4.17 1.48 5.46
C ARG A 109 -4.67 0.26 6.25
N PRO A 110 -5.06 0.44 7.52
CA PRO A 110 -5.41 -0.66 8.40
C PRO A 110 -6.78 -1.29 8.10
N CYS A 111 -7.57 -0.64 7.27
CA CYS A 111 -8.98 -1.00 7.05
C CYS A 111 -9.21 -1.76 5.72
N LEU A 112 -8.22 -2.50 5.22
CA LEU A 112 -8.38 -3.34 4.03
C LEU A 112 -9.36 -4.49 4.34
N PRO A 113 -10.48 -4.65 3.59
CA PRO A 113 -11.34 -5.81 3.73
C PRO A 113 -10.76 -7.03 2.99
N LEU A 114 -10.95 -8.22 3.56
CA LEU A 114 -10.50 -9.48 2.94
C LEU A 114 -11.17 -9.70 1.58
N GLU A 115 -12.46 -9.37 1.44
CA GLU A 115 -13.18 -9.48 0.17
C GLU A 115 -12.57 -8.62 -0.95
N SER A 116 -12.08 -7.42 -0.61
CA SER A 116 -11.40 -6.55 -1.60
C SER A 116 -10.05 -7.09 -2.00
N LEU A 117 -9.30 -7.66 -1.07
CA LEU A 117 -8.03 -8.34 -1.35
C LEU A 117 -8.24 -9.57 -2.23
N THR A 118 -9.25 -10.39 -1.93
CA THR A 118 -9.61 -11.56 -2.74
C THR A 118 -10.00 -11.15 -4.16
N ALA A 119 -10.87 -10.14 -4.32
CA ALA A 119 -11.28 -9.65 -5.63
C ALA A 119 -10.10 -9.11 -6.46
N LEU A 120 -9.14 -8.41 -5.82
CA LEU A 120 -7.91 -7.94 -6.47
C LEU A 120 -7.10 -9.12 -7.03
N ILE A 121 -6.88 -10.14 -6.20
CA ILE A 121 -6.12 -11.34 -6.57
C ILE A 121 -6.81 -12.12 -7.70
N GLU A 122 -8.12 -12.30 -7.61
CA GLU A 122 -8.91 -12.96 -8.65
C GLU A 122 -8.84 -12.22 -9.98
N ARG A 123 -8.96 -10.89 -9.96
CA ARG A 123 -8.84 -10.08 -11.17
C ARG A 123 -7.46 -10.21 -11.82
N ALA A 124 -6.39 -10.17 -11.02
CA ALA A 124 -5.03 -10.36 -11.52
C ALA A 124 -4.81 -11.77 -12.12
N ARG A 125 -5.37 -12.80 -11.49
CA ARG A 125 -5.33 -14.18 -12.05
C ARG A 125 -6.06 -14.31 -13.38
N GLN A 126 -7.17 -13.59 -13.55
CA GLN A 126 -7.98 -13.62 -14.77
C GLN A 126 -7.32 -12.87 -15.92
N SER A 127 -6.73 -11.69 -15.65
CA SER A 127 -6.10 -10.85 -16.69
C SER A 127 -4.67 -11.29 -17.01
N GLY A 128 -3.92 -11.79 -16.05
CA GLY A 128 -2.46 -11.94 -16.14
C GLY A 128 -1.71 -10.62 -16.11
N GLU A 129 -2.37 -9.51 -15.75
CA GLU A 129 -1.87 -8.14 -15.81
C GLU A 129 -1.97 -7.47 -14.44
N GLY A 130 -1.24 -6.36 -14.26
CA GLY A 130 -1.25 -5.57 -13.02
C GLY A 130 -2.65 -5.09 -12.64
N VAL A 131 -2.96 -5.08 -11.33
CA VAL A 131 -4.27 -4.63 -10.81
C VAL A 131 -4.09 -3.80 -9.55
N ILE A 132 -4.84 -2.70 -9.46
CA ILE A 132 -4.89 -1.86 -8.26
C ILE A 132 -6.31 -1.70 -7.73
N LEU A 133 -6.44 -1.44 -6.43
CA LEU A 133 -7.65 -0.87 -5.87
C LEU A 133 -7.68 0.63 -6.13
N ALA A 134 -8.84 1.15 -6.49
CA ALA A 134 -9.07 2.59 -6.54
C ALA A 134 -10.54 2.90 -6.27
N GLU A 135 -10.82 4.15 -5.93
CA GLU A 135 -12.17 4.65 -5.66
C GLU A 135 -12.52 5.76 -6.63
N PRO A 136 -13.70 5.72 -7.29
CA PRO A 136 -14.13 6.79 -8.18
C PRO A 136 -14.34 8.09 -7.39
N ILE A 137 -13.97 9.22 -7.99
CA ILE A 137 -14.13 10.53 -7.33
C ILE A 137 -15.58 10.95 -7.35
N ALA A 138 -16.17 11.09 -6.15
CA ALA A 138 -17.56 11.53 -5.97
C ALA A 138 -17.72 13.05 -5.98
N ASP A 139 -16.71 13.81 -5.53
CA ASP A 139 -16.76 15.26 -5.41
C ASP A 139 -16.44 15.98 -6.71
N THR A 140 -16.91 17.22 -6.84
CA THR A 140 -16.52 18.11 -7.94
C THR A 140 -15.08 18.58 -7.74
N LEU A 141 -14.20 18.28 -8.71
CA LEU A 141 -12.82 18.72 -8.68
C LEU A 141 -12.63 20.09 -9.31
N LYS A 142 -11.91 20.96 -8.61
CA LYS A 142 -11.50 22.27 -9.11
C LYS A 142 -10.02 22.31 -9.35
N GLN A 143 -9.62 22.81 -10.51
CA GLN A 143 -8.24 23.20 -10.75
C GLN A 143 -8.03 24.60 -10.19
N VAL A 144 -6.96 24.78 -9.39
CA VAL A 144 -6.69 26.03 -8.66
C VAL A 144 -5.29 26.50 -8.98
N GLY A 145 -5.13 27.78 -9.28
CA GLY A 145 -3.84 28.42 -9.49
C GLY A 145 -3.09 28.67 -8.18
N GLU A 146 -1.82 29.07 -8.26
CA GLU A 146 -0.98 29.39 -7.09
C GLU A 146 -1.54 30.53 -6.22
N ASP A 147 -2.32 31.42 -6.84
CA ASP A 147 -3.03 32.53 -6.18
C ASP A 147 -4.32 32.12 -5.46
N GLY A 148 -4.66 30.82 -5.48
CA GLY A 148 -5.88 30.29 -4.88
C GLY A 148 -7.15 30.51 -5.74
N GLN A 149 -7.05 31.07 -6.95
CA GLN A 149 -8.20 31.24 -7.85
C GLN A 149 -8.53 29.93 -8.59
N ILE A 150 -9.83 29.66 -8.74
CA ILE A 150 -10.32 28.51 -9.53
C ILE A 150 -10.09 28.84 -11.01
N SER A 151 -9.24 28.05 -11.68
CA SER A 151 -8.98 28.14 -13.13
C SER A 151 -9.91 27.25 -13.96
N GLY A 152 -10.55 26.23 -13.34
CA GLY A 152 -11.48 25.36 -14.05
C GLY A 152 -12.12 24.30 -13.18
N THR A 153 -13.06 23.57 -13.76
CA THR A 153 -13.62 22.34 -13.21
C THR A 153 -13.12 21.16 -14.04
N VAL A 154 -12.56 20.17 -13.35
CA VAL A 154 -12.05 18.95 -13.98
C VAL A 154 -13.18 17.94 -14.14
N ASP A 155 -13.31 17.33 -15.32
CA ASP A 155 -14.24 16.22 -15.51
C ASP A 155 -13.74 15.02 -14.69
N ARG A 156 -14.60 14.54 -13.81
CA ARG A 156 -14.29 13.44 -12.88
C ARG A 156 -14.72 12.07 -13.37
N GLN A 157 -15.40 11.94 -14.50
CA GLN A 157 -15.98 10.66 -14.94
C GLN A 157 -14.94 9.55 -15.09
N SER A 158 -13.71 9.90 -15.44
CA SER A 158 -12.59 8.96 -15.60
C SER A 158 -11.54 9.06 -14.47
N LEU A 159 -11.81 9.84 -13.42
CA LEU A 159 -10.84 10.06 -12.35
C LEU A 159 -11.13 9.18 -11.13
N TRP A 160 -10.10 8.48 -10.69
CA TRP A 160 -10.14 7.59 -9.56
C TRP A 160 -9.03 7.93 -8.57
N ARG A 161 -9.29 7.73 -7.29
CA ARG A 161 -8.26 7.83 -6.24
C ARG A 161 -7.58 6.48 -6.09
N ALA A 162 -6.34 6.35 -6.50
CA ALA A 162 -5.57 5.13 -6.30
C ALA A 162 -5.47 4.78 -4.82
N GLN A 163 -5.71 3.51 -4.53
CA GLN A 163 -5.52 2.91 -3.22
C GLN A 163 -4.41 1.85 -3.31
N THR A 164 -4.04 1.30 -2.18
CA THR A 164 -3.33 0.03 -2.10
C THR A 164 -4.23 -0.99 -1.39
N PRO A 165 -4.11 -2.30 -1.66
CA PRO A 165 -3.01 -2.97 -2.37
C PRO A 165 -2.96 -2.70 -3.89
N GLN A 166 -1.72 -2.77 -4.43
CA GLN A 166 -1.42 -2.77 -5.85
C GLN A 166 -0.64 -4.06 -6.16
N LEU A 167 -1.10 -4.87 -7.11
CA LEU A 167 -0.62 -6.23 -7.35
C LEU A 167 -0.05 -6.36 -8.77
N PHE A 168 1.19 -6.82 -8.89
CA PHE A 168 1.93 -6.92 -10.15
C PHE A 168 2.82 -8.17 -10.19
N PRO A 169 3.27 -8.63 -11.37
CA PRO A 169 4.37 -9.57 -11.48
C PRO A 169 5.64 -9.00 -10.82
N LEU A 170 6.29 -9.78 -9.95
CA LEU A 170 7.40 -9.34 -9.09
C LEU A 170 8.53 -8.70 -9.88
N PHE A 171 9.03 -9.39 -10.89
CA PHE A 171 10.20 -8.92 -11.65
C PHE A 171 9.87 -7.76 -12.59
N ALA A 172 8.63 -7.70 -13.11
CA ALA A 172 8.18 -6.56 -13.92
C ALA A 172 8.12 -5.28 -13.09
N LEU A 173 7.50 -5.34 -11.89
CA LEU A 173 7.46 -4.18 -10.99
C LEU A 173 8.86 -3.76 -10.54
N ARG A 174 9.72 -4.72 -10.20
CA ARG A 174 11.11 -4.42 -9.84
C ARG A 174 11.84 -3.68 -10.97
N ALA A 175 11.74 -4.17 -12.20
CA ALA A 175 12.38 -3.54 -13.36
C ALA A 175 11.83 -2.12 -13.61
N ALA A 176 10.51 -1.94 -13.51
CA ALA A 176 9.87 -0.64 -13.66
C ALA A 176 10.35 0.39 -12.62
N LEU A 177 10.45 -0.01 -11.37
CA LEU A 177 10.93 0.86 -10.29
C LEU A 177 12.42 1.20 -10.45
N VAL A 178 13.27 0.22 -10.83
CA VAL A 178 14.69 0.47 -11.12
C VAL A 178 14.82 1.56 -12.18
N GLN A 179 14.11 1.42 -13.30
CA GLN A 179 14.18 2.41 -14.38
C GLN A 179 13.73 3.80 -13.91
N CYS A 180 12.60 3.89 -13.19
CA CYS A 180 12.13 5.17 -12.65
C CYS A 180 13.17 5.84 -11.73
N LEU A 181 13.82 5.07 -10.86
CA LEU A 181 14.84 5.59 -9.94
C LEU A 181 16.11 6.02 -10.68
N GLU A 182 16.56 5.28 -11.69
CA GLU A 182 17.70 5.65 -12.54
C GLU A 182 17.44 6.94 -13.35
N GLU A 183 16.18 7.15 -13.77
CA GLU A 183 15.74 8.38 -14.43
C GLU A 183 15.54 9.56 -13.44
N GLY A 184 15.69 9.34 -12.15
CA GLY A 184 15.50 10.36 -11.11
C GLY A 184 14.04 10.79 -10.93
N LEU A 185 13.09 9.92 -11.27
CA LEU A 185 11.67 10.22 -11.17
C LEU A 185 11.14 9.99 -9.75
N SER A 186 10.31 10.89 -9.29
CA SER A 186 9.55 10.69 -8.04
C SER A 186 8.38 9.74 -8.32
N VAL A 187 8.50 8.51 -7.83
CA VAL A 187 7.45 7.50 -7.97
C VAL A 187 6.38 7.71 -6.90
N THR A 188 5.16 7.99 -7.34
CA THR A 188 4.02 8.22 -6.43
C THR A 188 3.40 6.93 -5.92
N ASP A 189 3.29 5.92 -6.81
CA ASP A 189 2.82 4.57 -6.52
C ASP A 189 3.38 3.56 -7.54
N GLU A 190 3.10 2.29 -7.37
CA GLU A 190 3.61 1.20 -8.21
C GLU A 190 2.97 1.22 -9.60
N ALA A 191 1.69 1.60 -9.69
CA ALA A 191 0.99 1.72 -10.97
C ALA A 191 1.68 2.71 -11.91
N MET A 192 2.09 3.88 -11.39
CA MET A 192 2.85 4.88 -12.18
C MET A 192 4.12 4.28 -12.81
N ALA A 193 4.86 3.47 -12.06
CA ALA A 193 6.07 2.84 -12.58
C ALA A 193 5.74 1.86 -13.73
N MET A 194 4.70 1.05 -13.57
CA MET A 194 4.26 0.10 -14.61
C MET A 194 3.71 0.82 -15.85
N GLU A 195 2.93 1.89 -15.67
CA GLU A 195 2.42 2.73 -16.75
C GLU A 195 3.55 3.31 -17.62
N ARG A 196 4.65 3.74 -16.98
CA ARG A 196 5.83 4.25 -17.70
C ARG A 196 6.53 3.20 -18.55
N MET A 197 6.47 1.94 -18.14
CA MET A 197 6.97 0.81 -18.94
C MET A 197 6.02 0.41 -20.05
N GLY A 198 4.82 1.04 -20.14
CA GLY A 198 3.79 0.64 -21.07
C GLY A 198 3.07 -0.65 -20.72
N GLU A 199 3.24 -1.11 -19.48
CA GLU A 199 2.57 -2.30 -18.97
C GLU A 199 1.10 -1.99 -18.62
N PRO A 200 0.15 -2.84 -19.01
CA PRO A 200 -1.25 -2.64 -18.71
C PRO A 200 -1.54 -2.79 -17.22
N VAL A 201 -2.31 -1.83 -16.68
CA VAL A 201 -2.75 -1.85 -15.28
C VAL A 201 -4.27 -1.71 -15.22
N HIS A 202 -4.93 -2.66 -14.56
CA HIS A 202 -6.37 -2.62 -14.35
C HIS A 202 -6.73 -2.00 -13.01
N VAL A 203 -7.90 -1.40 -12.97
CA VAL A 203 -8.50 -0.87 -11.74
C VAL A 203 -9.69 -1.74 -11.36
N ILE A 204 -9.81 -2.06 -10.07
CA ILE A 204 -11.07 -2.53 -9.48
C ILE A 204 -11.49 -1.58 -8.36
N GLU A 205 -12.80 -1.48 -8.14
CA GLU A 205 -13.34 -0.58 -7.13
C GLU A 205 -12.96 -1.05 -5.71
N GLY A 206 -12.26 -0.19 -4.98
CA GLY A 206 -11.94 -0.36 -3.57
C GLY A 206 -12.90 0.44 -2.70
N PRO A 207 -13.20 -0.04 -1.48
CA PRO A 207 -14.13 0.62 -0.58
C PRO A 207 -13.57 1.94 -0.04
N SER A 208 -14.44 2.92 0.20
CA SER A 208 -14.09 4.20 0.84
C SER A 208 -13.51 4.01 2.23
N SER A 209 -13.80 2.88 2.90
CA SER A 209 -13.24 2.55 4.22
C SER A 209 -11.76 2.19 4.18
N ASN A 210 -11.20 1.82 3.02
CA ASN A 210 -9.76 1.50 2.87
C ASN A 210 -8.92 2.80 2.76
N ILE A 211 -9.13 3.71 3.71
CA ILE A 211 -8.45 5.00 3.75
C ILE A 211 -6.96 4.86 4.09
N LYS A 212 -6.18 5.81 3.58
CA LYS A 212 -4.80 6.02 4.04
C LYS A 212 -4.81 7.00 5.20
N VAL A 213 -4.45 6.55 6.39
CA VAL A 213 -4.33 7.43 7.56
C VAL A 213 -3.19 8.42 7.35
N THR A 214 -3.55 9.71 7.28
CA THR A 214 -2.63 10.82 7.01
C THR A 214 -2.76 11.97 7.99
N VAL A 215 -3.96 12.18 8.54
CA VAL A 215 -4.29 13.22 9.52
C VAL A 215 -5.04 12.61 10.70
N GLU A 216 -5.20 13.36 11.80
CA GLU A 216 -5.84 12.88 13.03
C GLU A 216 -7.31 12.43 12.81
N ALA A 217 -8.04 13.10 11.93
CA ALA A 217 -9.42 12.71 11.59
C ALA A 217 -9.49 11.31 10.97
N ASP A 218 -8.47 10.91 10.19
CA ASP A 218 -8.41 9.59 9.59
C ASP A 218 -8.25 8.48 10.65
N LEU A 219 -7.51 8.76 11.75
CA LEU A 219 -7.38 7.81 12.87
C LEU A 219 -8.73 7.50 13.50
N ALA A 220 -9.54 8.54 13.79
CA ALA A 220 -10.87 8.37 14.37
C ALA A 220 -11.79 7.57 13.44
N PHE A 221 -11.71 7.82 12.14
CA PHE A 221 -12.50 7.06 11.16
C PHE A 221 -12.03 5.59 11.08
N ALA A 222 -10.71 5.35 11.02
CA ALA A 222 -10.16 4.00 11.00
C ALA A 222 -10.53 3.21 12.27
N ASP A 223 -10.44 3.84 13.46
CA ASP A 223 -10.86 3.24 14.74
C ASP A 223 -12.34 2.78 14.68
N LEU A 224 -13.23 3.64 14.20
CA LEU A 224 -14.65 3.33 14.05
C LEU A 224 -14.88 2.12 13.10
N VAL A 225 -14.20 2.11 11.95
CA VAL A 225 -14.31 1.02 10.95
C VAL A 225 -13.86 -0.31 11.55
N LEU A 226 -12.68 -0.32 12.22
CA LEU A 226 -12.12 -1.54 12.80
C LEU A 226 -12.97 -2.08 13.96
N ARG A 227 -13.45 -1.22 14.87
CA ARG A 227 -14.34 -1.64 15.96
C ARG A 227 -15.64 -2.24 15.45
N LYS A 228 -16.22 -1.67 14.38
CA LYS A 228 -17.43 -2.20 13.79
C LYS A 228 -17.22 -3.60 13.19
N ARG A 229 -16.03 -3.89 12.63
CA ARG A 229 -15.69 -5.22 12.10
C ARG A 229 -15.43 -6.24 13.21
N GLY A 230 -14.75 -5.84 14.30
CA GLY A 230 -14.46 -6.73 15.43
C GLY A 230 -15.63 -7.01 16.37
N GLY A 231 -16.75 -6.32 16.22
CA GLY A 231 -17.97 -6.49 17.02
C GLY A 231 -19.08 -7.31 16.35
N GLN A 232 -18.78 -8.03 15.24
CA GLN A 232 -19.70 -8.96 14.58
C GLN A 232 -19.44 -10.40 14.97
#